data_e1eb13efaf17beb7282efdb7cfbdbba3
#
_entry.id   e1eb13efaf17beb7282efdb7cfbdbba3
#
_cell.length_a   1.000
_cell.length_b   1.000
_cell.length_c   1.000
_cell.angle_alpha   90.00
_cell.angle_beta   90.00
_cell.angle_gamma   90.00
#
_symmetry.space_group_name_H-M   'P 1'
#
loop_
_entity.id
_entity.type
_entity.pdbx_description
1 polymer ?
#
loop_
_entity_poly.entity_id
_entity_poly.type
_entity_poly.pdbx_seq_one_letter_code
_entity_poly.pdbx_strand_id
1 'polypeptide(L)'
;MRAEYAVSEFGRAVGLDSLTLQPTGQVRLGLPSGEWLSLEEHADDLLVNLVAPSPFVPPRALLHALQVCEARRSGVGPAFQVGLSGEGSDAHLVLVTRMPAASAGAEDILAAVDASLDWLTRWRSQSVVQG
;
A
#
# COMPACT_ATOMS: atom_id res chain seq x y z
N MET A 1 20.65 -1.09 7.78
CA MET A 1 19.75 -1.18 6.64
C MET A 1 19.34 0.21 6.21
N ARG A 2 19.22 0.40 4.90
CA ARG A 2 19.01 1.74 4.32
C ARG A 2 17.67 2.37 4.63
N ALA A 3 16.65 1.55 4.82
CA ALA A 3 15.29 2.05 5.03
C ALA A 3 14.92 2.23 6.51
N GLU A 4 15.77 1.84 7.43
CA GLU A 4 15.44 1.89 8.86
C GLU A 4 15.12 3.31 9.34
N TYR A 5 15.90 4.27 8.90
CA TYR A 5 15.69 5.66 9.30
C TYR A 5 14.36 6.18 8.79
N ALA A 6 14.05 5.92 7.51
CA ALA A 6 12.79 6.36 6.91
C ALA A 6 11.59 5.74 7.62
N VAL A 7 11.66 4.45 7.95
CA VAL A 7 10.59 3.75 8.65
C VAL A 7 10.41 4.31 10.06
N SER A 8 11.50 4.57 10.77
CA SER A 8 11.45 5.16 12.11
C SER A 8 10.84 6.57 12.09
N GLU A 9 11.25 7.40 11.14
CA GLU A 9 10.71 8.75 11.00
C GLU A 9 9.23 8.74 10.61
N PHE A 10 8.84 7.81 9.74
CA PHE A 10 7.44 7.62 9.40
C PHE A 10 6.63 7.24 10.65
N GLY A 11 7.16 6.32 11.46
CA GLY A 11 6.52 5.92 12.72
C GLY A 11 6.28 7.10 13.63
N ARG A 12 7.28 7.96 13.82
CA ARG A 12 7.11 9.17 14.64
C ARG A 12 6.04 10.09 14.08
N ALA A 13 6.00 10.26 12.77
CA ALA A 13 5.03 11.14 12.12
C ALA A 13 3.60 10.68 12.33
N VAL A 14 3.37 9.38 12.49
CA VAL A 14 2.03 8.82 12.71
C VAL A 14 1.77 8.40 14.17
N GLY A 15 2.66 8.79 15.09
CA GLY A 15 2.47 8.53 16.50
C GLY A 15 2.95 7.17 16.99
N LEU A 16 3.83 6.51 16.25
CA LEU A 16 4.35 5.18 16.57
C LEU A 16 5.86 5.23 16.76
N ASP A 17 6.28 5.71 17.92
CA ASP A 17 7.70 6.00 18.21
C ASP A 17 8.61 4.77 18.15
N SER A 18 8.09 3.58 18.35
CA SER A 18 8.89 2.36 18.38
C SER A 18 8.82 1.55 17.09
N LEU A 19 8.34 2.15 16.01
CA LEU A 19 8.23 1.44 14.74
C LEU A 19 9.60 1.17 14.14
N THR A 20 9.92 -0.11 13.95
CA THR A 20 11.20 -0.54 13.37
C THR A 20 10.97 -1.75 12.48
N LEU A 21 11.83 -1.90 11.48
CA LEU A 21 11.83 -3.11 10.67
C LEU A 21 12.29 -4.30 11.52
N GLN A 22 11.59 -5.42 11.38
CA GLN A 22 12.00 -6.66 12.00
C GLN A 22 13.30 -7.18 11.36
N PRO A 23 14.00 -8.14 11.99
CA PRO A 23 15.20 -8.72 11.36
C PRO A 23 14.97 -9.29 9.97
N THR A 24 13.72 -9.65 9.65
CA THR A 24 13.33 -10.10 8.31
C THR A 24 13.25 -8.97 7.29
N GLY A 25 13.41 -7.71 7.70
CA GLY A 25 13.28 -6.55 6.81
C GLY A 25 11.87 -6.07 6.60
N GLN A 26 10.93 -6.52 7.45
CA GLN A 26 9.50 -6.20 7.29
C GLN A 26 8.91 -5.70 8.61
N VAL A 27 7.92 -4.82 8.51
CA VAL A 27 7.06 -4.43 9.63
C VAL A 27 5.64 -4.27 9.12
N ARG A 28 4.67 -4.60 9.96
CA ARG A 28 3.25 -4.59 9.60
C ARG A 28 2.47 -3.77 10.62
N LEU A 29 1.53 -2.96 10.12
CA LEU A 29 0.66 -2.11 10.93
C LEU A 29 -0.80 -2.36 10.55
N GLY A 30 -1.65 -2.63 11.55
CA GLY A 30 -3.08 -2.68 11.32
C GLY A 30 -3.69 -1.28 11.31
N LEU A 31 -4.64 -1.04 10.41
CA LEU A 31 -5.38 0.21 10.34
C LEU A 31 -6.77 0.01 10.94
N PRO A 32 -7.39 1.07 11.50
CA PRO A 32 -8.68 0.93 12.17
C PRO A 32 -9.80 0.37 11.29
N SER A 33 -9.74 0.61 9.98
CA SER A 33 -10.78 0.18 9.04
C SER A 33 -10.59 -1.25 8.52
N GLY A 34 -9.60 -2.00 9.04
CA GLY A 34 -9.40 -3.41 8.71
C GLY A 34 -8.31 -3.69 7.70
N GLU A 35 -7.81 -2.69 6.99
CA GLU A 35 -6.65 -2.82 6.13
C GLU A 35 -5.40 -2.95 6.98
N TRP A 36 -4.30 -3.39 6.38
CA TRP A 36 -3.00 -3.29 7.03
C TRP A 36 -1.95 -2.76 6.07
N LEU A 37 -0.97 -2.11 6.66
CA LEU A 37 0.17 -1.56 5.96
C LEU A 37 1.37 -2.44 6.24
N SER A 38 2.09 -2.83 5.20
CA SER A 38 3.34 -3.58 5.33
C SER A 38 4.45 -2.76 4.69
N LEU A 39 5.51 -2.54 5.45
CA LEU A 39 6.73 -1.91 4.95
C LEU A 39 7.80 -2.99 4.89
N GLU A 40 8.40 -3.16 3.73
CA GLU A 40 9.33 -4.26 3.50
C GLU A 40 10.53 -3.77 2.69
N GLU A 41 11.73 -4.05 3.20
CA GLU A 41 12.95 -3.79 2.46
C GLU A 41 13.28 -5.02 1.63
N HIS A 42 13.35 -4.86 0.32
CA HIS A 42 13.63 -5.95 -0.61
C HIS A 42 14.69 -5.48 -1.61
N ALA A 43 15.84 -6.15 -1.60
CA ALA A 43 16.99 -5.72 -2.39
C ALA A 43 17.33 -4.27 -2.07
N ASP A 44 17.35 -3.37 -3.04
CA ASP A 44 17.68 -1.96 -2.83
C ASP A 44 16.44 -1.08 -2.71
N ASP A 45 15.26 -1.69 -2.62
CA ASP A 45 14.00 -0.97 -2.60
C ASP A 45 13.27 -1.12 -1.27
N LEU A 46 12.47 -0.10 -0.96
CA LEU A 46 11.47 -0.17 0.09
C LEU A 46 10.11 -0.34 -0.60
N LEU A 47 9.38 -1.37 -0.18
CA LEU A 47 8.03 -1.62 -0.67
C LEU A 47 7.05 -1.16 0.39
N VAL A 48 6.10 -0.32 -0.02
CA VAL A 48 4.99 0.12 0.82
C VAL A 48 3.74 -0.57 0.30
N ASN A 49 3.22 -1.51 1.07
CA ASN A 49 2.09 -2.34 0.67
C ASN A 49 0.87 -2.01 1.51
N LEU A 50 -0.20 -1.57 0.87
CA LEU A 50 -1.50 -1.47 1.52
C LEU A 50 -2.31 -2.71 1.13
N VAL A 51 -2.73 -3.48 2.12
CA VAL A 51 -3.46 -4.73 1.91
C VAL A 51 -4.88 -4.55 2.46
N ALA A 52 -5.86 -4.77 1.60
CA ALA A 52 -7.26 -4.59 1.96
C ALA A 52 -8.04 -5.87 1.75
N PRO A 53 -8.71 -6.41 2.78
CA PRO A 53 -9.61 -7.54 2.58
C PRO A 53 -10.68 -7.15 1.55
N SER A 54 -10.82 -7.97 0.53
CA SER A 54 -11.77 -7.71 -0.56
C SER A 54 -12.36 -9.04 -1.03
N PRO A 55 -13.17 -9.68 -0.18
CA PRO A 55 -13.69 -11.00 -0.49
C PRO A 55 -14.55 -10.98 -1.75
N PHE A 56 -14.39 -12.04 -2.54
CA PHE A 56 -15.21 -12.28 -3.73
C PHE A 56 -15.09 -11.18 -4.79
N VAL A 57 -13.88 -10.59 -4.96
CA VAL A 57 -13.65 -9.63 -6.04
C VAL A 57 -13.78 -10.33 -7.39
N PRO A 58 -14.75 -9.94 -8.23
CA PRO A 58 -14.88 -10.56 -9.55
C PRO A 58 -13.78 -10.08 -10.51
N PRO A 59 -13.44 -10.88 -11.55
CA PRO A 59 -12.41 -10.48 -12.51
C PRO A 59 -12.68 -9.11 -13.16
N ARG A 60 -13.94 -8.78 -13.38
CA ARG A 60 -14.32 -7.47 -13.94
C ARG A 60 -13.89 -6.32 -13.04
N ALA A 61 -14.09 -6.46 -11.72
CA ALA A 61 -13.68 -5.44 -10.78
C ALA A 61 -12.17 -5.31 -10.72
N LEU A 62 -11.43 -6.42 -10.81
CA LEU A 62 -9.98 -6.38 -10.86
C LEU A 62 -9.49 -5.68 -12.12
N LEU A 63 -10.10 -5.97 -13.26
CA LEU A 63 -9.74 -5.28 -14.51
C LEU A 63 -9.97 -3.77 -14.39
N HIS A 64 -11.09 -3.37 -13.80
CA HIS A 64 -11.38 -1.95 -13.56
C HIS A 64 -10.31 -1.32 -12.65
N ALA A 65 -9.92 -2.02 -11.60
CA ALA A 65 -8.88 -1.56 -10.68
C ALA A 65 -7.55 -1.32 -11.41
N LEU A 66 -7.17 -2.25 -12.29
CA LEU A 66 -5.95 -2.12 -13.08
C LEU A 66 -6.02 -0.92 -14.03
N GLN A 67 -7.17 -0.69 -14.64
CA GLN A 67 -7.37 0.46 -15.53
C GLN A 67 -7.26 1.79 -14.77
N VAL A 68 -7.85 1.87 -13.58
CA VAL A 68 -7.75 3.07 -12.74
C VAL A 68 -6.30 3.30 -12.31
N CYS A 69 -5.60 2.25 -11.94
CA CYS A 69 -4.19 2.32 -11.57
C CYS A 69 -3.33 2.84 -12.74
N GLU A 70 -3.57 2.33 -13.93
CA GLU A 70 -2.85 2.76 -15.13
C GLU A 70 -3.11 4.22 -15.44
N ALA A 71 -4.33 4.67 -15.30
CA ALA A 71 -4.68 6.08 -15.52
C ALA A 71 -3.95 7.00 -14.53
N ARG A 72 -3.77 6.56 -13.29
CA ARG A 72 -3.05 7.36 -12.28
C ARG A 72 -1.56 7.43 -12.52
N ARG A 73 -0.99 6.53 -13.30
CA ARG A 73 0.45 6.58 -13.61
C ARG A 73 0.86 7.86 -14.30
N SER A 74 -0.03 8.48 -15.04
CA SER A 74 0.25 9.73 -15.72
C SER A 74 -0.10 10.95 -14.86
N GLY A 75 -0.61 10.74 -13.65
CA GLY A 75 -1.01 11.81 -12.76
C GLY A 75 0.08 12.23 -11.78
N VAL A 76 -0.30 13.10 -10.86
CA VAL A 76 0.57 13.56 -9.78
C VAL A 76 0.53 12.55 -8.65
N GLY A 77 1.69 12.23 -8.09
CA GLY A 77 1.82 11.34 -6.95
C GLY A 77 2.59 10.08 -7.27
N PRO A 78 2.90 9.27 -6.27
CA PRO A 78 3.68 8.04 -6.48
C PRO A 78 2.88 7.01 -7.27
N ALA A 79 3.57 6.33 -8.18
CA ALA A 79 2.97 5.23 -8.94
C ALA A 79 2.91 3.99 -8.07
N PHE A 80 1.82 3.24 -8.18
CA PHE A 80 1.69 1.97 -7.47
C PHE A 80 1.05 0.93 -8.38
N GLN A 81 1.21 -0.33 -8.00
CA GLN A 81 0.63 -1.48 -8.70
C GLN A 81 -0.47 -2.09 -7.84
N VAL A 82 -1.51 -2.60 -8.50
CA VAL A 82 -2.61 -3.26 -7.82
C VAL A 82 -2.58 -4.74 -8.18
N GLY A 83 -2.70 -5.60 -7.19
CA GLY A 83 -2.78 -7.04 -7.38
C GLY A 83 -3.85 -7.64 -6.50
N LEU A 84 -4.13 -8.91 -6.75
CA LEU A 84 -5.06 -9.69 -5.95
C LEU A 84 -4.31 -10.86 -5.34
N SER A 85 -4.46 -11.06 -4.03
CA SER A 85 -3.87 -12.17 -3.30
C SER A 85 -4.99 -12.98 -2.66
N GLY A 86 -4.86 -14.31 -2.71
CA GLY A 86 -5.88 -15.19 -2.15
C GLY A 86 -7.08 -15.36 -3.07
N GLU A 87 -8.04 -16.15 -2.63
CA GLU A 87 -9.24 -16.48 -3.40
C GLU A 87 -10.49 -16.42 -2.53
N GLY A 88 -11.63 -16.16 -3.16
CA GLY A 88 -12.92 -16.21 -2.49
C GLY A 88 -13.01 -15.31 -1.27
N SER A 89 -13.31 -15.89 -0.12
CA SER A 89 -13.46 -15.14 1.13
C SER A 89 -12.12 -14.63 1.67
N ASP A 90 -11.01 -15.21 1.21
CA ASP A 90 -9.67 -14.82 1.66
C ASP A 90 -8.97 -13.89 0.67
N ALA A 91 -9.68 -13.37 -0.31
CA ALA A 91 -9.10 -12.46 -1.30
C ALA A 91 -8.78 -11.12 -0.69
N HIS A 92 -7.64 -10.57 -1.10
CA HIS A 92 -7.16 -9.26 -0.67
C HIS A 92 -6.68 -8.47 -1.88
N LEU A 93 -6.99 -7.19 -1.91
CA LEU A 93 -6.34 -6.27 -2.82
C LEU A 93 -5.04 -5.81 -2.20
N VAL A 94 -3.98 -5.80 -2.99
CA VAL A 94 -2.66 -5.36 -2.55
C VAL A 94 -2.23 -4.21 -3.46
N LEU A 95 -1.97 -3.06 -2.85
CA LEU A 95 -1.46 -1.89 -3.56
C LEU A 95 0.00 -1.73 -3.15
N VAL A 96 0.90 -1.83 -4.11
CA VAL A 96 2.34 -1.83 -3.87
C VAL A 96 2.97 -0.57 -4.46
N THR A 97 3.63 0.22 -3.61
CA THR A 97 4.47 1.32 -4.04
C THR A 97 5.92 0.94 -3.79
N ARG A 98 6.75 1.05 -4.82
CA ARG A 98 8.18 0.75 -4.73
C ARG A 98 8.97 2.04 -4.80
N MET A 99 9.94 2.19 -3.90
CA MET A 99 10.83 3.34 -3.89
C MET A 99 12.25 2.92 -3.54
N PRO A 100 13.27 3.64 -4.02
CA PRO A 100 14.65 3.29 -3.66
C PRO A 100 14.86 3.47 -2.16
N ALA A 101 15.36 2.44 -1.48
CA ALA A 101 15.57 2.48 -0.03
C ALA A 101 16.59 3.54 0.36
N ALA A 102 17.60 3.77 -0.48
CA ALA A 102 18.68 4.72 -0.17
C ALA A 102 18.22 6.18 -0.13
N SER A 103 17.14 6.53 -0.85
CA SER A 103 16.63 7.89 -0.92
C SER A 103 15.24 8.06 -0.32
N ALA A 104 14.61 6.99 0.15
CA ALA A 104 13.28 7.06 0.72
C ALA A 104 13.30 7.80 2.05
N GLY A 105 12.34 8.69 2.24
CA GLY A 105 12.13 9.38 3.50
C GLY A 105 10.71 9.17 4.01
N ALA A 106 10.43 9.66 5.21
CA ALA A 106 9.11 9.54 5.82
C ALA A 106 8.03 10.16 4.93
N GLU A 107 8.33 11.27 4.27
CA GLU A 107 7.38 11.92 3.37
C GLU A 107 7.00 11.06 2.19
N ASP A 108 7.96 10.29 1.66
CA ASP A 108 7.69 9.38 0.55
C ASP A 108 6.78 8.24 0.98
N ILE A 109 6.98 7.72 2.18
CA ILE A 109 6.12 6.67 2.75
C ILE A 109 4.71 7.22 2.97
N LEU A 110 4.59 8.40 3.58
CA LEU A 110 3.29 9.04 3.80
C LEU A 110 2.55 9.29 2.50
N ALA A 111 3.24 9.78 1.48
CA ALA A 111 2.64 10.03 0.17
C ALA A 111 2.12 8.73 -0.46
N ALA A 112 2.87 7.63 -0.33
CA ALA A 112 2.47 6.34 -0.85
C ALA A 112 1.23 5.82 -0.12
N VAL A 113 1.19 5.94 1.20
CA VAL A 113 0.04 5.51 2.01
C VAL A 113 -1.19 6.32 1.65
N ASP A 114 -1.06 7.65 1.58
CA ASP A 114 -2.19 8.52 1.27
C ASP A 114 -2.75 8.25 -0.13
N ALA A 115 -1.87 8.07 -1.12
CA ALA A 115 -2.28 7.77 -2.48
C ALA A 115 -3.01 6.43 -2.56
N SER A 116 -2.50 5.43 -1.86
CA SER A 116 -3.09 4.09 -1.83
C SER A 116 -4.47 4.11 -1.16
N LEU A 117 -4.59 4.78 -0.01
CA LEU A 117 -5.87 4.89 0.70
C LEU A 117 -6.90 5.68 -0.11
N ASP A 118 -6.49 6.75 -0.76
CA ASP A 118 -7.36 7.54 -1.62
C ASP A 118 -7.89 6.71 -2.78
N TRP A 119 -7.00 5.96 -3.44
CA TRP A 119 -7.39 5.07 -4.53
C TRP A 119 -8.39 4.01 -4.05
N LEU A 120 -8.10 3.39 -2.90
CA LEU A 120 -8.96 2.36 -2.32
C LEU A 120 -10.36 2.89 -2.01
N THR A 121 -10.44 4.10 -1.45
CA THR A 121 -11.71 4.76 -1.14
C THR A 121 -12.53 4.97 -2.41
N ARG A 122 -11.90 5.46 -3.46
CA ARG A 122 -12.56 5.70 -4.74
C ARG A 122 -13.02 4.38 -5.37
N TRP A 123 -12.17 3.36 -5.33
CA TRP A 123 -12.51 2.06 -5.89
C TRP A 123 -13.71 1.43 -5.19
N ARG A 124 -13.73 1.48 -3.86
CA ARG A 124 -14.85 0.96 -3.06
C ARG A 124 -16.15 1.70 -3.35
N SER A 125 -16.07 3.02 -3.50
CA SER A 125 -17.23 3.84 -3.83
C SER A 125 -17.82 3.45 -5.18
N GLN A 126 -16.97 3.24 -6.18
CA GLN A 126 -17.41 2.82 -7.51
C GLN A 126 -17.99 1.40 -7.50
N SER A 127 -17.38 0.51 -6.74
CA SER A 127 -17.84 -0.88 -6.63
C SER A 127 -19.25 -0.96 -6.04
N VAL A 128 -19.56 -0.13 -5.04
CA VAL A 128 -20.88 -0.07 -4.44
C VAL A 128 -21.92 0.41 -5.44
N VAL A 129 -21.57 1.42 -6.23
CA VAL A 129 -22.49 1.97 -7.25
C VAL A 129 -22.74 0.96 -8.37
N GLN A 130 -21.74 0.18 -8.74
CA GLN A 130 -21.83 -0.80 -9.83
C GLN A 130 -22.38 -2.15 -9.37
N GLY A 131 -22.42 -2.36 -8.06
CA GLY A 131 -22.89 -3.59 -7.48
C GLY A 131 -24.38 -3.75 -7.57
#